data_a6d2aeb1190cd522de7f4d6f8c117b83
#
_entry.id   a6d2aeb1190cd522de7f4d6f8c117b83
#
_cell.length_a   1.000
_cell.length_b   1.000
_cell.length_c   1.000
_cell.angle_alpha   90.00
_cell.angle_beta   90.00
_cell.angle_gamma   90.00
#
_symmetry.space_group_name_H-M   'P 1'
#
loop_
_entity.id
_entity.type
_entity.pdbx_description
1 polymer ?
#
loop_
_entity_poly.entity_id
_entity_poly.type
_entity_poly.pdbx_seq_one_letter_code
_entity_poly.pdbx_strand_id
1 'polypeptide(L)'
;HFEAWKVLGARLKTIDGVTGCLFAVWAPAVQRVSVVGDFNDWDGRRHPMRCRGTSGMWELFIPGLAAGPAYKYEILGRHGQLVRKTDPYARQMFLRPETTSRVPDETAHAWEDSDWMAARAHFDWQHRPISIYELHPGSWRRHDDGSFYTWDELAAELIPYVQDLGYTHIELMPVAEHPLDASWGYQVSGYYAPTAR
;
A
#
# COMPACT_ATOMS: atom_id res chain seq x y z
N HIS A 1 6.00 7.01 -16.53
CA HIS A 1 5.75 5.56 -16.67
C HIS A 1 4.46 5.21 -15.95
N PHE A 2 3.41 4.86 -16.72
CA PHE A 2 2.07 4.58 -16.20
C PHE A 2 1.99 3.37 -15.25
N GLU A 3 3.01 2.52 -15.22
CA GLU A 3 3.03 1.28 -14.44
C GLU A 3 4.22 1.19 -13.47
N ALA A 4 4.68 2.33 -12.95
CA ALA A 4 5.79 2.35 -11.99
C ALA A 4 5.53 1.48 -10.76
N TRP A 5 4.27 1.39 -10.33
CA TRP A 5 3.82 0.55 -9.24
C TRP A 5 4.04 -0.95 -9.49
N LYS A 6 4.20 -1.40 -10.74
CA LYS A 6 4.57 -2.79 -11.07
C LYS A 6 6.06 -3.08 -10.89
N VAL A 7 6.88 -2.06 -10.73
CA VAL A 7 8.34 -2.18 -10.62
C VAL A 7 8.85 -1.73 -9.27
N LEU A 8 8.32 -0.63 -8.73
CA LEU A 8 8.74 -0.03 -7.47
C LEU A 8 8.05 -0.70 -6.26
N GLY A 9 8.67 -0.53 -5.09
CA GLY A 9 8.22 -1.14 -3.85
C GLY A 9 8.91 -2.46 -3.53
N ALA A 10 8.48 -3.10 -2.46
CA ALA A 10 8.88 -4.45 -2.08
C ALA A 10 7.99 -5.49 -2.79
N ARG A 11 8.61 -6.56 -3.31
CA ARG A 11 7.93 -7.61 -4.06
C ARG A 11 8.53 -8.97 -3.77
N LEU A 12 7.69 -9.93 -3.44
CA LEU A 12 8.10 -11.32 -3.38
C LEU A 12 8.33 -11.87 -4.79
N LYS A 13 9.49 -12.43 -5.03
CA LYS A 13 9.89 -12.99 -6.33
C LYS A 13 10.75 -14.22 -6.18
N THR A 14 10.70 -15.07 -7.21
CA THR A 14 11.67 -16.14 -7.42
C THR A 14 12.59 -15.73 -8.57
N ILE A 15 13.88 -15.60 -8.32
CA ILE A 15 14.91 -15.27 -9.30
C ILE A 15 15.91 -16.43 -9.33
N ASP A 16 16.10 -17.04 -10.50
CA ASP A 16 16.98 -18.19 -10.72
C ASP A 16 16.74 -19.34 -9.70
N GLY A 17 15.47 -19.62 -9.39
CA GLY A 17 15.05 -20.64 -8.45
C GLY A 17 15.14 -20.26 -6.97
N VAL A 18 15.61 -19.07 -6.65
CA VAL A 18 15.72 -18.56 -5.27
C VAL A 18 14.57 -17.61 -4.97
N THR A 19 13.73 -17.98 -3.99
CA THR A 19 12.64 -17.10 -3.51
C THR A 19 13.19 -16.06 -2.54
N GLY A 20 12.64 -14.83 -2.60
CA GLY A 20 13.04 -13.72 -1.75
C GLY A 20 12.23 -12.47 -2.03
N CYS A 21 12.71 -11.33 -1.55
CA CYS A 21 12.06 -10.02 -1.78
C CYS A 21 12.97 -9.11 -2.61
N LEU A 22 12.42 -8.58 -3.70
CA LEU A 22 13.03 -7.53 -4.49
C LEU A 22 12.51 -6.16 -4.00
N PHE A 23 13.43 -5.31 -3.60
CA PHE A 23 13.15 -3.91 -3.26
C PHE A 23 13.59 -3.01 -4.42
N ALA A 24 12.75 -2.06 -4.78
CA ALA A 24 13.08 -1.07 -5.80
C ALA A 24 12.49 0.30 -5.45
N VAL A 25 13.32 1.35 -5.54
CA VAL A 25 12.91 2.73 -5.28
C VAL A 25 13.58 3.70 -6.23
N TRP A 26 12.88 4.75 -6.60
CA TRP A 26 13.46 5.84 -7.39
C TRP A 26 13.90 6.98 -6.47
N ALA A 27 15.21 7.24 -6.45
CA ALA A 27 15.82 8.29 -5.64
C ALA A 27 17.04 8.89 -6.40
N PRO A 28 16.81 9.79 -7.38
CA PRO A 28 17.87 10.24 -8.29
C PRO A 28 18.85 11.22 -7.65
N ALA A 29 18.49 11.83 -6.52
CA ALA A 29 19.23 12.91 -5.90
C ALA A 29 19.96 12.51 -4.61
N VAL A 30 20.42 11.25 -4.49
CA VAL A 30 21.02 10.71 -3.27
C VAL A 30 22.36 10.03 -3.56
N GLN A 31 23.20 9.85 -2.54
CA GLN A 31 24.48 9.17 -2.65
C GLN A 31 24.34 7.65 -2.44
N ARG A 32 23.46 7.23 -1.54
CA ARG A 32 23.23 5.83 -1.19
C ARG A 32 21.80 5.61 -0.73
N VAL A 33 21.26 4.46 -1.06
CA VAL A 33 20.05 3.91 -0.47
C VAL A 33 20.37 2.54 0.10
N SER A 34 19.85 2.22 1.28
CA SER A 34 19.91 0.90 1.89
C SER A 34 18.51 0.49 2.34
N VAL A 35 18.19 -0.81 2.30
CA VAL A 35 16.99 -1.34 2.94
C VAL A 35 17.33 -1.66 4.39
N VAL A 36 16.52 -1.16 5.32
CA VAL A 36 16.65 -1.44 6.75
C VAL A 36 15.32 -1.99 7.27
N GLY A 37 15.37 -2.95 8.17
CA GLY A 37 14.19 -3.59 8.71
C GLY A 37 14.52 -4.64 9.77
N ASP A 38 13.50 -5.39 10.21
CA ASP A 38 13.63 -6.42 11.24
C ASP A 38 14.63 -7.52 10.86
N PHE A 39 14.78 -7.79 9.56
CA PHE A 39 15.67 -8.81 9.01
C PHE A 39 17.17 -8.45 9.05
N ASN A 40 17.52 -7.23 9.43
CA ASN A 40 18.92 -6.78 9.49
C ASN A 40 19.24 -5.85 10.66
N ASP A 41 18.44 -5.91 11.73
CA ASP A 41 18.56 -5.09 12.93
C ASP A 41 18.57 -3.58 12.63
N TRP A 42 17.88 -3.19 11.55
CA TRP A 42 17.80 -1.79 11.09
C TRP A 42 19.17 -1.16 10.74
N ASP A 43 20.16 -2.00 10.38
CA ASP A 43 21.53 -1.57 10.04
C ASP A 43 21.70 -1.39 8.53
N GLY A 44 21.76 -0.14 8.06
CA GLY A 44 21.91 0.20 6.65
C GLY A 44 23.22 -0.20 5.99
N ARG A 45 24.20 -0.71 6.75
CA ARG A 45 25.46 -1.25 6.23
C ARG A 45 25.30 -2.65 5.64
N ARG A 46 24.25 -3.41 6.08
CA ARG A 46 24.06 -4.81 5.71
C ARG A 46 23.41 -5.00 4.33
N HIS A 47 22.51 -4.10 3.94
CA HIS A 47 21.74 -4.23 2.70
C HIS A 47 21.75 -2.93 1.87
N PRO A 48 22.94 -2.48 1.41
CA PRO A 48 23.01 -1.36 0.48
C PRO A 48 22.44 -1.77 -0.88
N MET A 49 21.65 -0.89 -1.47
CA MET A 49 21.05 -1.08 -2.78
C MET A 49 22.01 -0.64 -3.89
N ARG A 50 21.84 -1.23 -5.08
CA ARG A 50 22.58 -0.85 -6.28
C ARG A 50 21.76 0.14 -7.11
N CYS A 51 22.40 1.25 -7.50
CA CYS A 51 21.83 2.15 -8.50
C CYS A 51 21.98 1.56 -9.92
N ARG A 52 20.93 1.59 -10.72
CA ARG A 52 20.95 1.16 -12.12
C ARG A 52 21.52 2.27 -13.00
N GLY A 53 22.84 2.30 -13.12
CA GLY A 53 23.55 3.34 -13.88
C GLY A 53 23.23 4.75 -13.35
N THR A 54 22.82 5.66 -14.23
CA THR A 54 22.46 7.05 -13.91
C THR A 54 20.94 7.28 -13.75
N SER A 55 20.15 6.22 -13.75
CA SER A 55 18.68 6.32 -13.76
C SER A 55 18.07 6.86 -12.45
N GLY A 56 18.82 6.80 -11.35
CA GLY A 56 18.29 7.05 -10.00
C GLY A 56 17.41 5.93 -9.46
N MET A 57 17.31 4.79 -10.16
CA MET A 57 16.63 3.60 -9.70
C MET A 57 17.56 2.77 -8.84
N TRP A 58 17.16 2.51 -7.62
CA TRP A 58 17.87 1.67 -6.66
C TRP A 58 17.15 0.36 -6.47
N GLU A 59 17.88 -0.75 -6.50
CA GLU A 59 17.31 -2.08 -6.37
C GLU A 59 18.21 -3.00 -5.52
N LEU A 60 17.55 -3.95 -4.84
CA LEU A 60 18.21 -5.02 -4.10
C LEU A 60 17.28 -6.21 -4.00
N PHE A 61 17.76 -7.41 -4.28
CA PHE A 61 17.08 -8.66 -3.98
C PHE A 61 17.67 -9.27 -2.70
N ILE A 62 16.81 -9.61 -1.74
CA ILE A 62 17.20 -10.27 -0.49
C ILE A 62 16.66 -11.70 -0.54
N PRO A 63 17.53 -12.71 -0.73
CA PRO A 63 17.14 -14.12 -0.75
C PRO A 63 16.54 -14.55 0.58
N GLY A 64 15.53 -15.44 0.54
CA GLY A 64 14.91 -16.01 1.73
C GLY A 64 14.00 -15.07 2.51
N LEU A 65 13.92 -13.80 2.14
CA LEU A 65 13.04 -12.85 2.83
C LEU A 65 11.58 -13.09 2.41
N ALA A 66 10.75 -13.45 3.38
CA ALA A 66 9.32 -13.70 3.21
C ALA A 66 8.48 -12.45 3.54
N ALA A 67 7.15 -12.55 3.34
CA ALA A 67 6.19 -11.54 3.77
C ALA A 67 6.21 -11.32 5.29
N GLY A 68 5.84 -10.11 5.71
CA GLY A 68 5.59 -9.76 7.10
C GLY A 68 6.56 -8.76 7.73
N PRO A 69 7.89 -8.85 7.56
CA PRO A 69 8.83 -7.96 8.22
C PRO A 69 8.63 -6.47 7.91
N ALA A 70 8.89 -5.64 8.92
CA ALA A 70 8.93 -4.19 8.79
C ALA A 70 10.19 -3.73 8.05
N TYR A 71 10.07 -2.68 7.22
CA TYR A 71 11.21 -2.07 6.56
C TYR A 71 11.02 -0.57 6.28
N LYS A 72 12.14 0.11 6.07
CA LYS A 72 12.25 1.47 5.52
C LYS A 72 13.44 1.55 4.58
N TYR A 73 13.54 2.64 3.83
CA TYR A 73 14.76 3.00 3.12
C TYR A 73 15.60 3.96 3.98
N GLU A 74 16.86 3.60 4.21
CA GLU A 74 17.87 4.51 4.79
C GLU A 74 18.60 5.18 3.64
N ILE A 75 18.53 6.51 3.61
CA ILE A 75 18.96 7.32 2.48
C ILE A 75 20.05 8.26 2.94
N LEU A 76 21.23 8.19 2.30
CA LEU A 76 22.27 9.18 2.42
C LEU A 76 22.09 10.24 1.33
N GLY A 77 21.65 11.42 1.72
CA GLY A 77 21.43 12.55 0.82
C GLY A 77 22.72 13.18 0.32
N ARG A 78 22.62 14.08 -0.67
CA ARG A 78 23.77 14.74 -1.31
C ARG A 78 24.65 15.53 -0.34
N HIS A 79 24.07 16.04 0.74
CA HIS A 79 24.77 16.85 1.75
C HIS A 79 25.20 16.05 2.98
N GLY A 80 25.22 14.71 2.88
CA GLY A 80 25.64 13.82 3.96
C GLY A 80 24.59 13.54 5.03
N GLN A 81 23.38 14.09 4.92
CA GLN A 81 22.30 13.80 5.86
C GLN A 81 21.83 12.36 5.69
N LEU A 82 21.69 11.63 6.80
CA LEU A 82 21.16 10.28 6.85
C LEU A 82 19.72 10.33 7.34
N VAL A 83 18.80 9.83 6.55
CA VAL A 83 17.35 9.82 6.88
C VAL A 83 16.76 8.45 6.60
N ARG A 84 15.75 8.07 7.38
CA ARG A 84 14.92 6.88 7.11
C ARG A 84 13.56 7.31 6.59
N LYS A 85 13.15 6.73 5.46
CA LYS A 85 11.90 7.05 4.78
C LYS A 85 11.08 5.80 4.56
N THR A 86 9.77 5.95 4.69
CA THR A 86 8.78 4.97 4.24
C THR A 86 8.92 4.74 2.75
N ASP A 87 8.64 3.52 2.30
CA ASP A 87 8.58 3.23 0.87
C ASP A 87 7.36 3.95 0.24
N PRO A 88 7.56 4.81 -0.75
CA PRO A 88 6.46 5.52 -1.41
C PRO A 88 5.53 4.59 -2.20
N TYR A 89 5.97 3.37 -2.51
CA TYR A 89 5.18 2.35 -3.20
C TYR A 89 4.84 1.16 -2.29
N ALA A 90 4.90 1.33 -0.98
CA ALA A 90 4.47 0.30 -0.03
C ALA A 90 3.01 -0.08 -0.29
N ARG A 91 2.72 -1.37 -0.41
CA ARG A 91 1.36 -1.93 -0.57
C ARG A 91 0.73 -2.32 0.76
N GLN A 92 1.56 -2.50 1.79
CA GLN A 92 1.14 -2.74 3.16
C GLN A 92 2.01 -1.91 4.09
N MET A 93 1.39 -1.43 5.16
CA MET A 93 2.06 -0.67 6.21
C MET A 93 1.61 -1.18 7.57
N PHE A 94 2.41 -0.89 8.60
CA PHE A 94 2.01 -1.13 9.97
C PHE A 94 1.07 -0.04 10.46
N LEU A 95 0.17 -0.45 11.37
CA LEU A 95 -0.75 0.48 12.04
C LEU A 95 0.04 1.56 12.81
N ARG A 96 -0.53 2.75 12.86
CA ARG A 96 0.02 3.85 13.66
C ARG A 96 0.32 3.43 15.12
N PRO A 97 1.27 4.06 15.80
CA PRO A 97 2.01 5.27 15.41
C PRO A 97 3.14 5.01 14.42
N GLU A 98 3.33 3.76 14.02
CA GLU A 98 4.35 3.38 13.06
C GLU A 98 4.07 3.99 11.68
N THR A 99 5.13 4.49 11.03
CA THR A 99 5.12 4.88 9.63
C THR A 99 6.01 3.93 8.83
N THR A 100 5.89 2.64 9.12
CA THR A 100 6.79 1.61 8.63
C THR A 100 6.09 0.80 7.55
N SER A 101 6.78 0.60 6.43
CA SER A 101 6.33 -0.29 5.37
C SER A 101 6.46 -1.75 5.81
N ARG A 102 5.62 -2.60 5.29
CA ARG A 102 5.64 -4.05 5.51
C ARG A 102 5.96 -4.75 4.19
N VAL A 103 6.80 -5.78 4.23
CA VAL A 103 6.95 -6.67 3.08
C VAL A 103 5.60 -7.33 2.82
N PRO A 104 4.95 -7.07 1.66
CA PRO A 104 3.57 -7.44 1.45
C PRO A 104 3.40 -8.95 1.28
N ASP A 105 2.28 -9.46 1.75
CA ASP A 105 1.78 -10.75 1.30
C ASP A 105 1.04 -10.53 -0.02
N GLU A 106 1.60 -11.08 -1.10
CA GLU A 106 1.06 -10.91 -2.45
C GLU A 106 0.12 -12.08 -2.82
N THR A 107 -0.73 -12.53 -1.91
CA THR A 107 -1.81 -13.47 -2.25
C THR A 107 -2.72 -12.80 -3.29
N ALA A 108 -2.74 -13.38 -4.48
CA ALA A 108 -3.57 -12.87 -5.56
C ALA A 108 -5.06 -13.06 -5.21
N HIS A 109 -5.81 -11.97 -5.18
CA HIS A 109 -7.27 -12.04 -5.08
C HIS A 109 -7.84 -12.64 -6.36
N ALA A 110 -8.66 -13.68 -6.22
CA ALA A 110 -9.41 -14.24 -7.34
C ALA A 110 -10.67 -13.40 -7.57
N TRP A 111 -10.69 -12.64 -8.66
CA TRP A 111 -11.84 -11.83 -9.04
C TRP A 111 -12.94 -12.70 -9.62
N GLU A 112 -14.17 -12.55 -9.12
CA GLU A 112 -15.38 -13.22 -9.62
C GLU A 112 -16.37 -12.20 -10.22
N ASP A 113 -15.85 -11.14 -10.85
CA ASP A 113 -16.59 -9.97 -11.32
C ASP A 113 -16.79 -9.90 -12.84
N SER A 114 -16.58 -11.00 -13.55
CA SER A 114 -16.65 -11.07 -15.02
C SER A 114 -17.97 -10.56 -15.59
N ASP A 115 -19.11 -10.93 -14.97
CA ASP A 115 -20.43 -10.53 -15.41
C ASP A 115 -20.66 -9.04 -15.19
N TRP A 116 -20.18 -8.51 -14.06
CA TRP A 116 -20.23 -7.09 -13.77
C TRP A 116 -19.37 -6.29 -14.75
N MET A 117 -18.16 -6.76 -15.07
CA MET A 117 -17.26 -6.12 -16.04
C MET A 117 -17.86 -6.10 -17.43
N ALA A 118 -18.57 -7.17 -17.85
CA ALA A 118 -19.29 -7.22 -19.12
C ALA A 118 -20.49 -6.24 -19.13
N ALA A 119 -21.29 -6.23 -18.08
CA ALA A 119 -22.42 -5.32 -17.94
C ALA A 119 -21.99 -3.84 -17.89
N ARG A 120 -20.90 -3.55 -17.19
CA ARG A 120 -20.32 -2.19 -17.08
C ARG A 120 -19.97 -1.59 -18.44
N ALA A 121 -19.48 -2.37 -19.39
CA ALA A 121 -19.13 -1.90 -20.73
C ALA A 121 -20.34 -1.33 -21.51
N HIS A 122 -21.55 -1.72 -21.14
CA HIS A 122 -22.81 -1.30 -21.77
C HIS A 122 -23.66 -0.38 -20.86
N PHE A 123 -23.12 0.01 -19.70
CA PHE A 123 -23.84 0.86 -18.76
C PHE A 123 -23.89 2.31 -19.25
N ASP A 124 -25.11 2.81 -19.47
CA ASP A 124 -25.32 4.21 -19.88
C ASP A 124 -25.31 5.14 -18.66
N TRP A 125 -24.12 5.49 -18.22
CA TRP A 125 -23.90 6.33 -17.05
C TRP A 125 -24.36 7.79 -17.23
N GLN A 126 -24.56 8.25 -18.48
CA GLN A 126 -24.98 9.63 -18.77
C GLN A 126 -26.48 9.83 -18.62
N HIS A 127 -27.30 8.78 -18.83
CA HIS A 127 -28.75 8.89 -18.88
C HIS A 127 -29.47 8.10 -17.79
N ARG A 128 -28.74 7.49 -16.85
CA ARG A 128 -29.32 6.78 -15.71
C ARG A 128 -29.22 7.59 -14.43
N PRO A 129 -30.20 7.52 -13.53
CA PRO A 129 -30.11 8.10 -12.21
C PRO A 129 -28.90 7.55 -11.46
N ILE A 130 -28.16 8.43 -10.79
CA ILE A 130 -27.03 8.08 -9.93
C ILE A 130 -27.33 8.62 -8.54
N SER A 131 -27.19 7.75 -7.54
CA SER A 131 -27.19 8.12 -6.13
C SER A 131 -25.92 7.59 -5.47
N ILE A 132 -25.22 8.44 -4.72
CA ILE A 132 -23.93 8.14 -4.14
C ILE A 132 -24.06 8.13 -2.62
N TYR A 133 -23.61 7.07 -1.98
CA TYR A 133 -23.47 6.98 -0.54
C TYR A 133 -22.02 7.26 -0.14
N GLU A 134 -21.76 8.45 0.37
CA GLU A 134 -20.45 8.84 0.86
C GLU A 134 -20.29 8.45 2.33
N LEU A 135 -19.14 7.87 2.70
CA LEU A 135 -18.85 7.53 4.08
C LEU A 135 -17.37 7.57 4.41
N HIS A 136 -17.08 7.79 5.70
CA HIS A 136 -15.77 7.57 6.29
C HIS A 136 -15.73 6.18 6.94
N PRO A 137 -14.98 5.20 6.40
CA PRO A 137 -15.00 3.80 6.85
C PRO A 137 -14.75 3.65 8.36
N GLY A 138 -13.77 4.37 8.89
CA GLY A 138 -13.38 4.29 10.30
C GLY A 138 -14.39 4.86 11.32
N SER A 139 -15.44 5.55 10.87
CA SER A 139 -16.48 6.10 11.75
C SER A 139 -17.90 5.69 11.38
N TRP A 140 -18.10 4.98 10.27
CA TRP A 140 -19.41 4.54 9.83
C TRP A 140 -20.05 3.55 10.80
N ARG A 141 -19.31 2.50 11.15
CA ARG A 141 -19.63 1.55 12.23
C ARG A 141 -18.36 1.10 12.92
N ARG A 142 -18.49 0.65 14.15
CA ARG A 142 -17.42 0.07 14.96
C ARG A 142 -17.96 -1.09 15.77
N HIS A 143 -17.05 -1.95 16.26
CA HIS A 143 -17.39 -2.94 17.28
C HIS A 143 -17.77 -2.27 18.60
N ASP A 144 -18.44 -3.01 19.48
CA ASP A 144 -18.90 -2.51 20.80
C ASP A 144 -17.72 -2.05 21.69
N ASP A 145 -16.53 -2.61 21.47
CA ASP A 145 -15.30 -2.21 22.17
C ASP A 145 -14.63 -0.96 21.57
N GLY A 146 -15.21 -0.39 20.50
CA GLY A 146 -14.71 0.77 19.79
C GLY A 146 -13.63 0.48 18.74
N SER A 147 -13.24 -0.80 18.52
CA SER A 147 -12.32 -1.18 17.46
C SER A 147 -12.91 -0.97 16.06
N PHE A 148 -12.05 -0.84 15.07
CA PHE A 148 -12.46 -0.70 13.68
C PHE A 148 -12.94 -2.03 13.10
N TYR A 149 -13.86 -1.97 12.15
CA TYR A 149 -14.15 -3.11 11.29
C TYR A 149 -12.95 -3.38 10.38
N THR A 150 -12.66 -4.65 10.16
CA THR A 150 -11.77 -5.07 9.06
C THR A 150 -12.42 -4.74 7.71
N TRP A 151 -11.63 -4.74 6.65
CA TRP A 151 -12.16 -4.52 5.30
C TRP A 151 -13.22 -5.53 4.88
N ASP A 152 -13.06 -6.80 5.28
CA ASP A 152 -14.03 -7.86 5.00
C ASP A 152 -15.34 -7.66 5.78
N GLU A 153 -15.26 -7.31 7.07
CA GLU A 153 -16.42 -6.98 7.89
C GLU A 153 -17.16 -5.75 7.36
N LEU A 154 -16.40 -4.70 6.98
CA LEU A 154 -16.97 -3.50 6.40
C LEU A 154 -17.71 -3.83 5.09
N ALA A 155 -17.13 -4.63 4.21
CA ALA A 155 -17.75 -5.03 2.96
C ALA A 155 -19.03 -5.84 3.20
N ALA A 156 -19.00 -6.78 4.15
CA ALA A 156 -20.15 -7.63 4.50
C ALA A 156 -21.36 -6.83 5.04
N GLU A 157 -21.08 -5.73 5.75
CA GLU A 157 -22.15 -4.90 6.34
C GLU A 157 -22.59 -3.76 5.41
N LEU A 158 -21.63 -3.09 4.75
CA LEU A 158 -21.89 -1.89 3.96
C LEU A 158 -22.60 -2.21 2.64
N ILE A 159 -22.16 -3.26 1.94
CA ILE A 159 -22.70 -3.55 0.62
C ILE A 159 -24.21 -3.86 0.67
N PRO A 160 -24.70 -4.79 1.51
CA PRO A 160 -26.13 -5.02 1.64
C PRO A 160 -26.90 -3.78 2.09
N TYR A 161 -26.34 -3.02 3.03
CA TYR A 161 -26.96 -1.81 3.56
C TYR A 161 -27.24 -0.76 2.48
N VAL A 162 -26.25 -0.44 1.64
CA VAL A 162 -26.41 0.55 0.58
C VAL A 162 -27.28 0.05 -0.58
N GLN A 163 -27.27 -1.26 -0.85
CA GLN A 163 -28.14 -1.89 -1.84
C GLN A 163 -29.60 -1.84 -1.41
N ASP A 164 -29.91 -2.15 -0.15
CA ASP A 164 -31.26 -2.10 0.42
C ASP A 164 -31.84 -0.68 0.39
N LEU A 165 -30.99 0.32 0.60
CA LEU A 165 -31.36 1.74 0.48
C LEU A 165 -31.47 2.25 -0.96
N GLY A 166 -31.11 1.44 -1.97
CA GLY A 166 -31.21 1.79 -3.38
C GLY A 166 -30.12 2.72 -3.90
N TYR A 167 -28.99 2.84 -3.21
CA TYR A 167 -27.85 3.58 -3.72
C TYR A 167 -27.16 2.84 -4.88
N THR A 168 -26.67 3.60 -5.85
CA THR A 168 -26.02 3.05 -7.05
C THR A 168 -24.49 3.02 -6.92
N HIS A 169 -23.92 3.90 -6.08
CA HIS A 169 -22.48 4.06 -5.89
C HIS A 169 -22.15 4.25 -4.42
N ILE A 170 -20.93 3.85 -4.06
CA ILE A 170 -20.30 4.13 -2.76
C ILE A 170 -19.12 5.04 -3.03
N GLU A 171 -19.00 6.14 -2.26
CA GLU A 171 -17.83 6.98 -2.20
C GLU A 171 -17.16 6.82 -0.85
N LEU A 172 -15.94 6.26 -0.84
CA LEU A 172 -15.16 6.11 0.37
C LEU A 172 -14.29 7.36 0.57
N MET A 173 -14.42 8.03 1.70
CA MET A 173 -13.44 9.00 2.15
C MET A 173 -12.06 8.33 2.26
N PRO A 174 -10.93 9.07 2.33
CA PRO A 174 -9.61 8.49 2.09
C PRO A 174 -9.33 7.20 2.86
N VAL A 175 -8.95 6.17 2.12
CA VAL A 175 -8.68 4.80 2.64
C VAL A 175 -7.20 4.47 2.69
N ALA A 176 -6.34 5.36 2.19
CA ALA A 176 -4.89 5.17 2.20
C ALA A 176 -4.33 5.27 3.63
N GLU A 177 -3.20 4.59 3.90
CA GLU A 177 -2.59 4.59 5.23
C GLU A 177 -2.15 5.99 5.67
N HIS A 178 -2.46 6.34 6.92
CA HIS A 178 -2.21 7.64 7.52
C HIS A 178 -1.93 7.52 9.03
N PRO A 179 -1.00 8.32 9.59
CA PRO A 179 -0.61 8.19 10.98
C PRO A 179 -1.55 8.89 11.97
N LEU A 180 -2.36 9.87 11.50
CA LEU A 180 -3.21 10.71 12.34
C LEU A 180 -4.69 10.46 12.06
N ASP A 181 -5.41 9.84 12.99
CA ASP A 181 -6.85 9.54 12.87
C ASP A 181 -7.69 10.79 12.64
N ALA A 182 -7.37 11.90 13.33
CA ALA A 182 -8.07 13.17 13.20
C ALA A 182 -7.96 13.79 11.78
N SER A 183 -7.06 13.29 10.93
CA SER A 183 -6.98 13.72 9.53
C SER A 183 -8.00 13.06 8.62
N TRP A 184 -8.71 12.02 9.10
CA TRP A 184 -9.68 11.22 8.32
C TRP A 184 -9.07 10.63 7.04
N GLY A 185 -7.75 10.38 7.05
CA GLY A 185 -7.02 9.86 5.90
C GLY A 185 -6.52 10.92 4.91
N TYR A 186 -6.75 12.21 5.15
CA TYR A 186 -6.26 13.28 4.26
C TYR A 186 -4.76 13.59 4.42
N GLN A 187 -4.11 13.11 5.49
CA GLN A 187 -2.65 13.22 5.70
C GLN A 187 -1.98 11.87 5.45
N VAL A 188 -1.93 11.48 4.19
CA VAL A 188 -1.47 10.16 3.74
C VAL A 188 0.03 9.96 4.00
N SER A 189 0.39 8.77 4.52
CA SER A 189 1.78 8.30 4.62
C SER A 189 2.08 7.14 3.64
N GLY A 190 1.07 6.41 3.17
CA GLY A 190 1.22 5.29 2.24
C GLY A 190 0.21 5.35 1.10
N TYR A 191 0.60 5.92 -0.04
CA TYR A 191 -0.32 6.16 -1.18
C TYR A 191 -0.88 4.90 -1.82
N TYR A 192 -0.18 3.76 -1.72
CA TYR A 192 -0.56 2.49 -2.34
C TYR A 192 -0.96 1.42 -1.32
N ALA A 193 -0.97 1.77 -0.03
CA ALA A 193 -1.36 0.88 1.04
C ALA A 193 -2.74 1.29 1.58
N PRO A 194 -3.75 0.40 1.56
CA PRO A 194 -4.94 0.59 2.38
C PRO A 194 -4.54 0.73 3.84
N THR A 195 -5.30 1.52 4.60
CA THR A 195 -5.02 1.65 6.04
C THR A 195 -5.11 0.29 6.73
N ALA A 196 -4.21 0.08 7.70
CA ALA A 196 -4.17 -1.13 8.53
C ALA A 196 -5.17 -1.11 9.72
N ARG A 197 -6.03 -0.08 9.76
CA ARG A 197 -7.13 0.03 10.75
C ARG A 197 -8.18 -1.01 10.55
#